data_fcded70063e20c43100af0e587c7bd52
#
_entry.id   fcded70063e20c43100af0e587c7bd52
#
_cell.length_a   1.000
_cell.length_b   1.000
_cell.length_c   1.000
_cell.angle_alpha   90.00
_cell.angle_beta   90.00
_cell.angle_gamma   90.00
#
_symmetry.space_group_name_H-M   'P 1'
#
loop_
_entity.id
_entity.type
_entity.pdbx_description
1 polymer ?
#
loop_
_entity_poly.entity_id
_entity_poly.type
_entity_poly.pdbx_seq_one_letter_code
_entity_poly.pdbx_strand_id
1 'polypeptide(L)'
;MAFGTLKADTLTHSTAGSVDTNYVVNGSAKAWVNFDTGDNPPVADGSFGVSTLSDNATEIEVNLTSAMSDIYYAPVSSGGSGTVTNPSNRLVATNAQTTTKVDTEMYSAANANETGHNHIVVHGDLA
;
A
#
# COMPACT_ATOMS: atom_id res chain seq x y z
N MET A 1 -16.00 7.97 -22.64
CA MET A 1 -16.98 8.74 -21.86
C MET A 1 -16.19 9.61 -20.89
N ALA A 2 -16.44 10.91 -20.88
CA ALA A 2 -15.82 11.79 -19.89
C ALA A 2 -16.65 11.69 -18.59
N PHE A 3 -16.00 11.35 -17.49
CA PHE A 3 -16.61 11.40 -16.16
C PHE A 3 -16.62 12.86 -15.69
N GLY A 4 -17.72 13.31 -15.11
CA GLY A 4 -17.83 14.66 -14.56
C GLY A 4 -16.86 14.88 -13.39
N THR A 5 -16.44 16.12 -13.19
CA THR A 5 -15.62 16.53 -12.05
C THR A 5 -16.51 17.23 -11.02
N LEU A 6 -16.46 16.79 -9.77
CA LEU A 6 -17.02 17.52 -8.63
C LEU A 6 -15.92 18.36 -8.01
N LYS A 7 -16.14 19.70 -7.92
CA LYS A 7 -15.29 20.60 -7.15
C LYS A 7 -16.07 21.05 -5.93
N ALA A 8 -15.60 20.70 -4.76
CA ALA A 8 -16.20 21.08 -3.48
C ALA A 8 -15.08 21.19 -2.42
N ASP A 9 -15.17 22.17 -1.55
CA ASP A 9 -14.22 22.34 -0.44
C ASP A 9 -14.66 21.53 0.79
N THR A 10 -15.95 21.25 0.90
CA THR A 10 -16.56 20.55 2.05
C THR A 10 -17.65 19.59 1.56
N LEU A 11 -17.68 18.40 2.14
CA LEU A 11 -18.79 17.45 2.03
C LEU A 11 -19.61 17.51 3.30
N THR A 12 -20.91 17.80 3.18
CA THR A 12 -21.82 17.91 4.32
C THR A 12 -22.86 16.78 4.29
N HIS A 13 -22.96 16.04 5.38
CA HIS A 13 -24.03 15.09 5.61
C HIS A 13 -25.10 15.72 6.49
N SER A 14 -26.38 15.49 6.19
CA SER A 14 -27.52 16.17 6.86
C SER A 14 -27.58 15.98 8.38
N THR A 15 -27.00 14.89 8.91
CA THR A 15 -27.02 14.54 10.34
C THR A 15 -25.66 14.24 10.93
N ALA A 16 -24.66 13.86 10.12
CA ALA A 16 -23.34 13.44 10.59
C ALA A 16 -22.30 14.58 10.61
N GLY A 17 -22.69 15.80 10.17
CA GLY A 17 -21.79 16.94 10.11
C GLY A 17 -21.07 17.08 8.78
N SER A 18 -20.00 17.85 8.77
CA SER A 18 -19.25 18.20 7.56
C SER A 18 -17.80 17.74 7.67
N VAL A 19 -17.21 17.33 6.54
CA VAL A 19 -15.79 17.03 6.41
C VAL A 19 -15.20 17.87 5.28
N ASP A 20 -14.04 18.47 5.52
CA ASP A 20 -13.27 19.13 4.48
C ASP A 20 -12.80 18.09 3.45
N THR A 21 -12.88 18.41 2.16
CA THR A 21 -12.48 17.50 1.10
C THR A 21 -11.00 17.14 1.13
N ASN A 22 -10.14 17.94 1.76
CA ASN A 22 -8.75 17.57 2.03
C ASN A 22 -8.63 16.26 2.81
N TYR A 23 -9.50 16.03 3.80
CA TYR A 23 -9.49 14.78 4.56
C TYR A 23 -9.92 13.58 3.70
N VAL A 24 -10.82 13.80 2.77
CA VAL A 24 -11.25 12.74 1.83
C VAL A 24 -10.14 12.45 0.83
N VAL A 25 -9.55 13.49 0.25
CA VAL A 25 -8.49 13.34 -0.75
C VAL A 25 -7.23 12.74 -0.12
N ASN A 26 -6.72 13.31 0.96
CA ASN A 26 -5.48 12.84 1.59
C ASN A 26 -5.67 11.56 2.40
N GLY A 27 -6.86 11.34 2.95
CA GLY A 27 -7.22 10.14 3.72
C GLY A 27 -7.58 8.92 2.86
N SER A 28 -7.85 9.08 1.57
CA SER A 28 -8.12 7.95 0.70
C SER A 28 -6.84 7.19 0.33
N ALA A 29 -6.93 5.87 0.21
CA ALA A 29 -5.84 5.06 -0.30
C ALA A 29 -5.48 5.47 -1.74
N LYS A 30 -4.22 5.72 -2.02
CA LYS A 30 -3.68 6.05 -3.35
C LYS A 30 -3.20 4.83 -4.10
N ALA A 31 -2.76 3.83 -3.36
CA ALA A 31 -2.40 2.53 -3.89
C ALA A 31 -2.66 1.44 -2.85
N TRP A 32 -2.91 0.24 -3.31
CA TRP A 32 -2.88 -0.96 -2.49
C TRP A 32 -2.49 -2.16 -3.33
N VAL A 33 -1.92 -3.17 -2.68
CA VAL A 33 -1.55 -4.44 -3.31
C VAL A 33 -1.56 -5.58 -2.31
N ASN A 34 -1.95 -6.76 -2.78
CA ASN A 34 -1.79 -8.04 -2.12
C ASN A 34 -0.89 -8.92 -2.99
N PHE A 35 0.07 -9.60 -2.41
CA PHE A 35 0.98 -10.50 -3.11
C PHE A 35 1.59 -11.54 -2.17
N ASP A 36 2.07 -12.66 -2.73
CA ASP A 36 2.89 -13.63 -2.01
C ASP A 36 4.37 -13.32 -2.21
N THR A 37 5.12 -13.17 -1.13
CA THR A 37 6.57 -12.94 -1.17
C THR A 37 7.35 -14.20 -1.55
N GLY A 38 6.71 -15.37 -1.59
CA GLY A 38 7.31 -16.62 -2.06
C GLY A 38 7.29 -16.80 -3.59
N ASP A 39 6.55 -15.96 -4.29
CA ASP A 39 6.51 -15.98 -5.75
C ASP A 39 7.79 -15.33 -6.33
N ASN A 40 8.34 -15.95 -7.38
CA ASN A 40 9.51 -15.41 -8.09
C ASN A 40 9.32 -15.57 -9.62
N PRO A 41 9.10 -14.47 -10.37
CA PRO A 41 8.96 -13.09 -9.90
C PRO A 41 7.66 -12.87 -9.10
N PRO A 42 7.65 -11.87 -8.19
CA PRO A 42 6.46 -11.56 -7.41
C PRO A 42 5.30 -11.10 -8.30
N VAL A 43 4.11 -11.60 -8.04
CA VAL A 43 2.88 -11.28 -8.78
C VAL A 43 1.84 -10.74 -7.82
N ALA A 44 1.14 -9.68 -8.22
CA ALA A 44 0.03 -9.16 -7.43
C ALA A 44 -1.21 -10.04 -7.58
N ASP A 45 -1.76 -10.53 -6.47
CA ASP A 45 -3.07 -11.19 -6.44
C ASP A 45 -4.20 -10.20 -6.71
N GLY A 46 -4.01 -8.96 -6.30
CA GLY A 46 -4.90 -7.83 -6.56
C GLY A 46 -4.21 -6.52 -6.22
N SER A 47 -4.48 -5.48 -7.00
CA SER A 47 -3.85 -4.18 -6.79
C SER A 47 -4.66 -3.03 -7.37
N PHE A 48 -4.37 -1.83 -6.85
CA PHE A 48 -4.79 -0.55 -7.41
C PHE A 48 -3.65 0.45 -7.24
N GLY A 49 -3.37 1.26 -8.26
CA GLY A 49 -2.33 2.29 -8.19
C GLY A 49 -0.89 1.75 -8.11
N VAL A 50 -0.69 0.46 -8.40
CA VAL A 50 0.61 -0.22 -8.45
C VAL A 50 0.90 -0.59 -9.90
N SER A 51 2.11 -0.33 -10.37
CA SER A 51 2.55 -0.63 -11.72
C SER A 51 3.24 -1.99 -11.83
N THR A 52 4.16 -2.28 -10.92
CA THR A 52 4.92 -3.53 -10.89
C THR A 52 5.34 -3.88 -9.47
N LEU A 53 5.58 -5.17 -9.24
CA LEU A 53 6.34 -5.69 -8.12
C LEU A 53 7.70 -6.14 -8.65
N SER A 54 8.77 -5.91 -7.89
CA SER A 54 10.12 -6.34 -8.24
C SER A 54 10.79 -6.99 -7.04
N ASP A 55 11.38 -8.17 -7.24
CA ASP A 55 12.19 -8.84 -6.23
C ASP A 55 13.58 -8.21 -6.21
N ASN A 56 14.02 -7.79 -5.04
CA ASN A 56 15.34 -7.24 -4.79
C ASN A 56 16.05 -8.03 -3.68
N ALA A 57 16.18 -9.33 -3.87
CA ALA A 57 16.84 -10.31 -3.02
C ALA A 57 16.25 -10.49 -1.60
N THR A 58 16.10 -9.43 -0.84
CA THR A 58 15.58 -9.45 0.54
C THR A 58 14.28 -8.66 0.69
N GLU A 59 13.95 -7.86 -0.31
CA GLU A 59 12.86 -6.90 -0.30
C GLU A 59 12.02 -7.04 -1.55
N ILE A 60 10.74 -6.75 -1.43
CA ILE A 60 9.87 -6.57 -2.59
C ILE A 60 9.64 -5.06 -2.77
N GLU A 61 10.04 -4.56 -3.93
CA GLU A 61 9.73 -3.20 -4.35
C GLU A 61 8.31 -3.14 -4.91
N VAL A 62 7.46 -2.33 -4.31
CA VAL A 62 6.14 -1.99 -4.81
C VAL A 62 6.22 -0.68 -5.56
N ASN A 63 6.20 -0.73 -6.88
CA ASN A 63 6.29 0.44 -7.74
C ASN A 63 4.91 1.05 -7.95
N LEU A 64 4.77 2.34 -7.67
CA LEU A 64 3.51 3.08 -7.79
C LEU A 64 3.27 3.51 -9.24
N THR A 65 2.00 3.52 -9.66
CA THR A 65 1.60 4.01 -11.00
C THR A 65 1.73 5.54 -11.10
N SER A 66 1.43 6.25 -10.00
CA SER A 66 1.54 7.70 -9.90
C SER A 66 2.50 8.06 -8.77
N ALA A 67 3.33 9.06 -8.99
CA ALA A 67 4.24 9.53 -7.96
C ALA A 67 3.47 10.20 -6.81
N MET A 68 3.98 10.03 -5.60
CA MET A 68 3.57 10.79 -4.44
C MET A 68 4.23 12.18 -4.47
N SER A 69 3.61 13.18 -3.85
CA SER A 69 4.13 14.55 -3.83
C SER A 69 5.49 14.66 -3.11
N ASP A 70 5.69 13.82 -2.10
CA ASP A 70 6.94 13.74 -1.35
C ASP A 70 7.15 12.31 -0.79
N ILE A 71 8.19 12.13 0.02
CA ILE A 71 8.53 10.85 0.65
C ILE A 71 7.84 10.64 2.01
N TYR A 72 7.02 11.57 2.49
CA TYR A 72 6.40 11.52 3.82
C TYR A 72 5.00 10.91 3.82
N TYR A 73 4.61 10.24 2.75
CA TYR A 73 3.38 9.48 2.70
C TYR A 73 3.40 8.27 3.66
N ALA A 74 2.24 7.75 4.00
CA ALA A 74 2.09 6.67 4.98
C ALA A 74 1.79 5.32 4.30
N PRO A 75 2.76 4.44 4.11
CA PRO A 75 2.51 3.05 3.80
C PRO A 75 2.10 2.30 5.07
N VAL A 76 1.01 1.56 4.98
CA VAL A 76 0.54 0.65 6.03
C VAL A 76 0.62 -0.76 5.49
N SER A 77 1.33 -1.62 6.19
CA SER A 77 1.55 -3.00 5.77
C SER A 77 1.10 -4.00 6.82
N SER A 78 0.65 -5.14 6.36
CA SER A 78 0.38 -6.32 7.19
C SER A 78 0.75 -7.57 6.42
N GLY A 79 1.10 -8.63 7.13
CA GLY A 79 1.45 -9.89 6.48
C GLY A 79 1.06 -11.10 7.32
N GLY A 80 0.93 -12.23 6.65
CA GLY A 80 0.62 -13.52 7.26
C GLY A 80 1.37 -14.65 6.57
N SER A 81 1.51 -15.79 7.24
CA SER A 81 2.01 -17.00 6.57
C SER A 81 1.00 -17.46 5.53
N GLY A 82 1.48 -18.01 4.41
CA GLY A 82 0.73 -18.39 3.21
C GLY A 82 -0.46 -19.35 3.36
N THR A 83 -0.91 -19.62 4.58
CA THR A 83 -2.19 -20.25 4.87
C THR A 83 -2.94 -19.40 5.88
N VAL A 84 -4.15 -19.01 5.52
CA VAL A 84 -5.08 -18.19 6.33
C VAL A 84 -5.35 -18.78 7.73
N THR A 85 -4.89 -19.99 8.00
CA THR A 85 -5.16 -20.75 9.24
C THR A 85 -4.08 -20.61 10.31
N ASN A 86 -2.95 -19.99 10.00
CA ASN A 86 -1.88 -19.82 10.97
C ASN A 86 -1.43 -18.35 11.04
N PRO A 87 -1.97 -17.54 11.96
CA PRO A 87 -1.45 -16.20 12.24
C PRO A 87 -0.09 -16.33 12.92
N SER A 88 0.92 -16.79 12.20
CA SER A 88 2.29 -16.71 12.68
C SER A 88 2.67 -15.23 12.82
N ASN A 89 3.43 -14.90 13.85
CA ASN A 89 3.94 -13.58 14.16
C ASN A 89 4.83 -13.06 13.02
N ARG A 90 4.21 -12.65 11.92
CA ARG A 90 4.92 -12.04 10.79
C ARG A 90 4.78 -10.53 10.89
N LEU A 91 5.89 -9.87 10.83
CA LEU A 91 5.97 -8.42 10.76
C LEU A 91 6.37 -8.03 9.35
N VAL A 92 5.63 -7.15 8.75
CA VAL A 92 6.03 -6.51 7.51
C VAL A 92 6.60 -5.14 7.86
N ALA A 93 7.84 -4.90 7.48
CA ALA A 93 8.48 -3.62 7.64
C ALA A 93 8.52 -2.90 6.29
N THR A 94 8.25 -1.60 6.30
CA THR A 94 8.62 -0.71 5.20
C THR A 94 10.07 -0.33 5.44
N ASN A 95 10.96 -0.76 4.54
CA ASN A 95 12.40 -0.57 4.71
C ASN A 95 12.85 0.76 4.10
N ALA A 96 12.39 1.08 2.92
CA ALA A 96 12.65 2.35 2.26
C ALA A 96 11.44 2.82 1.46
N GLN A 97 11.36 4.12 1.22
CA GLN A 97 10.35 4.71 0.33
C GLN A 97 10.92 5.88 -0.46
N THR A 98 10.46 6.00 -1.69
CA THR A 98 10.69 7.15 -2.56
C THR A 98 9.34 7.67 -3.02
N THR A 99 9.30 8.73 -3.79
CA THR A 99 8.02 9.23 -4.33
C THR A 99 7.34 8.25 -5.28
N THR A 100 8.05 7.24 -5.79
CA THR A 100 7.53 6.30 -6.81
C THR A 100 7.49 4.84 -6.35
N LYS A 101 8.03 4.51 -5.19
CA LYS A 101 8.06 3.13 -4.69
C LYS A 101 8.08 3.02 -3.18
N VAL A 102 7.65 1.86 -2.70
CA VAL A 102 7.76 1.39 -1.32
C VAL A 102 8.51 0.06 -1.34
N ASP A 103 9.59 -0.04 -0.58
CA ASP A 103 10.31 -1.29 -0.36
C ASP A 103 9.81 -1.94 0.91
N THR A 104 9.46 -3.22 0.83
CA THR A 104 8.90 -3.98 1.95
C THR A 104 9.65 -5.27 2.17
N GLU A 105 9.79 -5.65 3.42
CA GLU A 105 10.42 -6.88 3.83
C GLU A 105 9.54 -7.58 4.88
N MET A 106 9.44 -8.91 4.80
CA MET A 106 8.69 -9.71 5.76
C MET A 106 9.65 -10.40 6.74
N TYR A 107 9.36 -10.24 8.02
CA TYR A 107 10.14 -10.83 9.11
C TYR A 107 9.31 -11.83 9.92
N SER A 108 9.97 -12.88 10.40
CA SER A 108 9.49 -13.65 11.56
C SER A 108 10.29 -13.27 12.81
N ALA A 109 9.84 -13.75 13.96
CA ALA A 109 10.56 -13.54 15.24
C ALA A 109 11.99 -14.12 15.23
N ALA A 110 12.32 -14.98 14.28
CA ALA A 110 13.61 -15.67 14.21
C ALA A 110 14.49 -15.23 13.03
N ASN A 111 13.91 -14.76 11.91
CA ASN A 111 14.64 -14.45 10.69
C ASN A 111 13.97 -13.38 9.84
N ALA A 112 14.78 -12.62 9.10
CA ALA A 112 14.37 -11.84 7.95
C ALA A 112 14.02 -12.76 6.75
N ASN A 113 13.35 -12.23 5.73
CA ASN A 113 13.05 -12.91 4.47
C ASN A 113 12.14 -14.15 4.59
N GLU A 114 11.08 -13.99 5.31
CA GLU A 114 10.07 -15.01 5.37
C GLU A 114 9.09 -14.89 4.20
N THR A 115 8.62 -16.05 3.72
CA THR A 115 7.59 -16.09 2.67
C THR A 115 6.18 -16.03 3.25
N GLY A 116 5.27 -15.39 2.55
CA GLY A 116 3.87 -15.31 2.92
C GLY A 116 3.15 -14.15 2.22
N HIS A 117 1.84 -14.06 2.47
CA HIS A 117 1.05 -12.98 1.89
C HIS A 117 1.35 -11.64 2.57
N ASN A 118 1.55 -10.64 1.75
CA ASN A 118 1.78 -9.27 2.16
C ASN A 118 0.67 -8.36 1.62
N HIS A 119 0.22 -7.43 2.44
CA HIS A 119 -0.80 -6.44 2.11
C HIS A 119 -0.24 -5.06 2.41
N ILE A 120 -0.28 -4.19 1.43
CA ILE A 120 0.19 -2.81 1.55
C ILE A 120 -0.90 -1.87 1.10
N VAL A 121 -1.10 -0.81 1.86
CA VAL A 121 -1.97 0.32 1.52
C VAL A 121 -1.16 1.60 1.68
N VAL A 122 -1.24 2.48 0.71
CA VAL A 122 -0.52 3.75 0.68
C VAL A 122 -1.49 4.92 0.77
N HIS A 123 -1.29 5.78 1.76
CA HIS A 123 -2.01 7.03 1.97
C HIS A 123 -1.06 8.21 1.86
N GLY A 124 -1.50 9.30 1.26
CA GLY A 124 -0.71 10.51 1.11
C GLY A 124 -1.25 11.39 -0.02
N ASP A 125 -0.45 12.35 -0.46
CA ASP A 125 -0.81 13.23 -1.56
C ASP A 125 -0.09 12.81 -2.84
N LEU A 126 -0.79 12.87 -3.97
CA LEU A 126 -0.21 12.58 -5.27
C LEU A 126 0.46 13.85 -5.84
N ALA A 127 1.55 13.66 -6.61
CA ALA A 127 2.26 14.74 -7.28
C ALA A 127 1.42 15.42 -8.39
#